data_72bb7648997a38d38ae0e6257c3284ac
#
_entry.id   72bb7648997a38d38ae0e6257c3284ac
#
_cell.length_a   1.000
_cell.length_b   1.000
_cell.length_c   1.000
_cell.angle_alpha   90.00
_cell.angle_beta   90.00
_cell.angle_gamma   90.00
#
_symmetry.space_group_name_H-M   'P 1'
#
loop_
_entity.id
_entity.type
_entity.pdbx_description
1 polymer ?
#
loop_
_entity_poly.entity_id
_entity_poly.type
_entity_poly.pdbx_seq_one_letter_code
_entity_poly.pdbx_strand_id
1 'polypeptide(L)'
;PADLREAIEDALSLLELGRARVAEPCNGVWTVNAWLKKAVLLSFRLNENVIIRDGYTNYFDKAPPKYAEYGENDFLAAGVRVVPPAAARRGCYIAPGVVLMPSYVNIGAYVDSGTMVDTWATVGSCAQIGRNVHLSGGVGIGGVLEPLQASPTIIADHCCIGARSEVVEGVVVGHHSVIGMGVFLGQSTRIYNRATGEISYGRVPPYSVVVS
;
A
#
# COMPACT_ATOMS: atom_id res chain seq x y z
N PRO A 1 -13.24 20.65 -16.85
CA PRO A 1 -13.23 21.94 -16.16
C PRO A 1 -11.93 22.07 -15.38
N ALA A 2 -11.33 23.27 -15.34
CA ALA A 2 -10.05 23.52 -14.64
C ALA A 2 -10.16 23.15 -13.15
N ASP A 3 -11.25 23.56 -12.52
CA ASP A 3 -11.53 23.33 -11.09
C ASP A 3 -11.55 21.84 -10.71
N LEU A 4 -12.02 20.96 -11.62
CA LEU A 4 -12.02 19.52 -11.36
C LEU A 4 -10.61 18.94 -11.42
N ARG A 5 -9.78 19.39 -12.34
CA ARG A 5 -8.38 18.95 -12.45
C ARG A 5 -7.60 19.38 -11.23
N GLU A 6 -7.75 20.62 -10.80
CA GLU A 6 -7.13 21.16 -9.59
C GLU A 6 -7.52 20.35 -8.34
N ALA A 7 -8.82 20.11 -8.13
CA ALA A 7 -9.28 19.31 -7.00
C ALA A 7 -8.75 17.87 -6.99
N ILE A 8 -8.53 17.26 -8.16
CA ILE A 8 -7.93 15.93 -8.27
C ILE A 8 -6.45 15.97 -7.94
N GLU A 9 -5.72 16.96 -8.44
CA GLU A 9 -4.30 17.15 -8.15
C GLU A 9 -4.07 17.42 -6.64
N ASP A 10 -4.94 18.21 -6.01
CA ASP A 10 -4.93 18.45 -4.56
C ASP A 10 -5.14 17.15 -3.78
N ALA A 11 -6.12 16.34 -4.18
CA ALA A 11 -6.39 15.05 -3.54
C ALA A 11 -5.21 14.09 -3.66
N LEU A 12 -4.57 14.01 -4.84
CA LEU A 12 -3.37 13.19 -5.03
C LEU A 12 -2.20 13.71 -4.20
N SER A 13 -2.05 15.03 -4.08
CA SER A 13 -1.01 15.65 -3.26
C SER A 13 -1.23 15.38 -1.77
N LEU A 14 -2.47 15.42 -1.28
CA LEU A 14 -2.80 15.04 0.09
C LEU A 14 -2.45 13.57 0.38
N LEU A 15 -2.74 12.66 -0.55
CA LEU A 15 -2.34 11.25 -0.45
C LEU A 15 -0.82 11.11 -0.40
N GLU A 16 -0.13 11.74 -1.34
CA GLU A 16 1.33 11.65 -1.49
C GLU A 16 2.11 12.17 -0.29
N LEU A 17 1.57 13.20 0.38
CA LEU A 17 2.14 13.81 1.58
C LEU A 17 1.71 13.09 2.87
N GLY A 18 0.85 12.08 2.79
CA GLY A 18 0.30 11.37 3.95
C GLY A 18 -0.64 12.23 4.81
N ARG A 19 -1.13 13.35 4.28
CA ARG A 19 -2.08 14.25 4.96
C ARG A 19 -3.51 13.75 4.88
N ALA A 20 -3.79 12.86 3.95
CA ALA A 20 -5.03 12.10 3.86
C ALA A 20 -4.73 10.64 3.52
N ARG A 21 -5.56 9.73 3.98
CA ARG A 21 -5.42 8.29 3.75
C ARG A 21 -6.69 7.73 3.16
N VAL A 22 -6.56 6.73 2.27
CA VAL A 22 -7.72 6.02 1.71
C VAL A 22 -8.52 5.30 2.79
N ALA A 23 -7.84 4.79 3.82
CA ALA A 23 -8.51 4.35 5.03
C ALA A 23 -7.68 4.72 6.26
N GLU A 24 -8.36 5.09 7.32
CA GLU A 24 -7.74 5.48 8.58
C GLU A 24 -8.48 4.90 9.79
N PRO A 25 -7.79 4.57 10.88
CA PRO A 25 -8.43 4.08 12.08
C PRO A 25 -9.17 5.21 12.78
N CYS A 26 -10.48 5.02 13.03
CA CYS A 26 -11.31 5.91 13.79
C CYS A 26 -12.02 5.09 14.89
N ASN A 27 -11.74 5.37 16.16
CA ASN A 27 -12.32 4.66 17.30
C ASN A 27 -12.24 3.12 17.19
N GLY A 28 -11.11 2.60 16.72
CA GLY A 28 -10.88 1.16 16.57
C GLY A 28 -11.51 0.51 15.32
N VAL A 29 -12.18 1.30 14.50
CA VAL A 29 -12.76 0.87 13.21
C VAL A 29 -12.05 1.59 12.06
N TRP A 30 -11.79 0.89 10.97
CA TRP A 30 -11.23 1.50 9.77
C TRP A 30 -12.33 2.20 8.97
N THR A 31 -12.14 3.49 8.74
CA THR A 31 -13.05 4.32 7.93
C THR A 31 -12.47 4.54 6.55
N VAL A 32 -13.25 4.27 5.52
CA VAL A 32 -12.82 4.42 4.12
C VAL A 32 -13.19 5.80 3.58
N ASN A 33 -12.19 6.51 3.09
CA ASN A 33 -12.33 7.80 2.41
C ASN A 33 -12.55 7.57 0.90
N ALA A 34 -13.74 7.13 0.53
CA ALA A 34 -14.10 6.77 -0.86
C ALA A 34 -13.85 7.91 -1.87
N TRP A 35 -13.91 9.17 -1.45
CA TRP A 35 -13.63 10.33 -2.29
C TRP A 35 -12.19 10.36 -2.80
N LEU A 36 -11.22 9.87 -2.02
CA LEU A 36 -9.82 9.75 -2.44
C LEU A 36 -9.65 8.68 -3.53
N LYS A 37 -10.31 7.54 -3.40
CA LYS A 37 -10.33 6.53 -4.46
C LYS A 37 -10.95 7.07 -5.74
N LYS A 38 -12.03 7.85 -5.60
CA LYS A 38 -12.66 8.51 -6.74
C LYS A 38 -11.71 9.49 -7.43
N ALA A 39 -10.94 10.26 -6.67
CA ALA A 39 -9.92 11.16 -7.22
C ALA A 39 -8.86 10.38 -8.02
N VAL A 40 -8.36 9.26 -7.48
CA VAL A 40 -7.41 8.38 -8.19
C VAL A 40 -7.99 7.87 -9.51
N LEU A 41 -9.22 7.37 -9.53
CA LEU A 41 -9.87 6.89 -10.76
C LEU A 41 -10.07 8.00 -11.78
N LEU A 42 -10.47 9.18 -11.32
CA LEU A 42 -10.64 10.33 -12.20
C LEU A 42 -9.31 10.82 -12.78
N SER A 43 -8.22 10.75 -12.03
CA SER A 43 -6.90 11.11 -12.55
C SER A 43 -6.50 10.27 -13.76
N PHE A 44 -6.77 8.96 -13.73
CA PHE A 44 -6.52 8.08 -14.89
C PHE A 44 -7.36 8.40 -16.12
N ARG A 45 -8.55 9.00 -15.92
CA ARG A 45 -9.41 9.44 -17.03
C ARG A 45 -8.99 10.79 -17.61
N LEU A 46 -8.40 11.66 -16.77
CA LEU A 46 -7.97 13.00 -17.16
C LEU A 46 -6.57 13.04 -17.76
N ASN A 47 -5.74 12.07 -17.44
CA ASN A 47 -4.37 12.01 -17.90
C ASN A 47 -4.24 11.05 -19.08
N GLU A 48 -3.49 11.50 -20.09
CA GLU A 48 -3.07 10.66 -21.19
C GLU A 48 -1.78 9.93 -20.86
N ASN A 49 -1.52 8.82 -21.56
CA ASN A 49 -0.22 8.18 -21.47
C ASN A 49 0.86 9.08 -22.05
N VAL A 50 1.95 9.22 -21.33
CA VAL A 50 3.13 9.98 -21.74
C VAL A 50 4.38 9.13 -21.65
N ILE A 51 5.40 9.47 -22.43
CA ILE A 51 6.70 8.82 -22.32
C ILE A 51 7.40 9.32 -21.06
N ILE A 52 7.75 8.38 -20.18
CA ILE A 52 8.54 8.61 -18.98
C ILE A 52 9.94 8.04 -19.24
N ARG A 53 10.98 8.86 -19.13
CA ARG A 53 12.38 8.48 -19.34
C ARG A 53 13.10 8.39 -18.00
N ASP A 54 13.76 7.28 -17.73
CA ASP A 54 14.53 7.10 -16.49
C ASP A 54 16.04 6.84 -16.73
N GLY A 55 16.47 6.93 -17.96
CA GLY A 55 17.85 6.66 -18.36
C GLY A 55 18.17 5.18 -18.60
N TYR A 56 17.41 4.27 -18.04
CA TYR A 56 17.56 2.83 -18.24
C TYR A 56 16.62 2.30 -19.32
N THR A 57 15.37 2.72 -19.30
CA THR A 57 14.35 2.38 -20.30
C THR A 57 13.34 3.53 -20.44
N ASN A 58 12.41 3.35 -21.36
CA ASN A 58 11.28 4.27 -21.47
C ASN A 58 10.00 3.54 -21.03
N TYR A 59 9.17 4.26 -20.31
CA TYR A 59 7.84 3.82 -19.94
C TYR A 59 6.78 4.65 -20.65
N PHE A 60 5.55 4.16 -20.71
CA PHE A 60 4.42 4.85 -21.33
C PHE A 60 3.20 4.71 -20.43
N ASP A 61 2.99 5.65 -19.53
CA ASP A 61 1.95 5.59 -18.50
C ASP A 61 1.34 6.96 -18.20
N LYS A 62 0.25 6.94 -17.47
CA LYS A 62 -0.54 8.10 -17.04
C LYS A 62 -0.06 8.68 -15.70
N ALA A 63 0.56 7.87 -14.86
CA ALA A 63 1.01 8.26 -13.53
C ALA A 63 2.54 8.24 -13.46
N PRO A 64 3.19 9.38 -13.21
CA PRO A 64 4.64 9.41 -13.09
C PRO A 64 5.12 8.63 -11.86
N PRO A 65 6.38 8.20 -11.84
CA PRO A 65 7.01 7.68 -10.63
C PRO A 65 7.09 8.77 -9.54
N LYS A 66 6.92 8.35 -8.27
CA LYS A 66 6.98 9.26 -7.12
C LYS A 66 8.29 10.04 -7.04
N TYR A 67 9.39 9.37 -7.34
CA TYR A 67 10.75 9.91 -7.15
C TYR A 67 11.38 10.45 -8.44
N ALA A 68 10.60 10.67 -9.51
CA ALA A 68 11.11 11.08 -10.81
C ALA A 68 11.95 12.36 -10.78
N GLU A 69 11.56 13.31 -9.92
CA GLU A 69 12.21 14.62 -9.79
C GLU A 69 13.07 14.76 -8.52
N TYR A 70 13.27 13.68 -7.74
CA TYR A 70 14.02 13.74 -6.48
C TYR A 70 15.52 13.84 -6.72
N GLY A 71 16.14 14.86 -6.13
CA GLY A 71 17.57 14.95 -5.94
C GLY A 71 18.01 14.42 -4.57
N GLU A 72 19.32 14.50 -4.28
CA GLU A 72 19.89 14.01 -3.02
C GLU A 72 19.22 14.63 -1.78
N ASN A 73 19.01 15.94 -1.80
CA ASN A 73 18.38 16.65 -0.67
C ASN A 73 16.94 16.22 -0.44
N ASP A 74 16.20 15.86 -1.49
CA ASP A 74 14.81 15.39 -1.38
C ASP A 74 14.77 14.03 -0.72
N PHE A 75 15.67 13.11 -1.10
CA PHE A 75 15.79 11.80 -0.45
C PHE A 75 16.23 11.91 1.01
N LEU A 76 17.17 12.79 1.32
CA LEU A 76 17.59 13.06 2.70
C LEU A 76 16.44 13.61 3.55
N ALA A 77 15.69 14.55 3.01
CA ALA A 77 14.51 15.13 3.68
C ALA A 77 13.37 14.11 3.85
N ALA A 78 13.14 13.26 2.85
CA ALA A 78 12.14 12.19 2.92
C ALA A 78 12.55 11.07 3.90
N GLY A 79 13.84 10.91 4.16
CA GLY A 79 14.36 9.90 5.08
C GLY A 79 14.10 8.46 4.63
N VAL A 80 14.05 8.21 3.33
CA VAL A 80 13.74 6.89 2.74
C VAL A 80 14.94 6.31 2.03
N ARG A 81 15.00 4.99 1.96
CA ARG A 81 15.95 4.27 1.12
C ARG A 81 15.22 3.56 0.00
N VAL A 82 15.59 3.84 -1.25
CA VAL A 82 14.97 3.26 -2.46
C VAL A 82 16.04 2.53 -3.25
N VAL A 83 15.94 1.20 -3.28
CA VAL A 83 16.91 0.33 -3.95
C VAL A 83 16.47 0.07 -5.39
N PRO A 84 17.35 0.31 -6.40
CA PRO A 84 16.96 0.06 -7.78
C PRO A 84 16.66 -1.45 -8.05
N PRO A 85 15.66 -1.81 -8.85
CA PRO A 85 14.71 -0.96 -9.55
C PRO A 85 13.35 -0.81 -8.82
N ALA A 86 13.34 -0.46 -7.54
CA ALA A 86 12.10 -0.23 -6.82
C ALA A 86 11.26 0.85 -7.51
N ALA A 87 9.95 0.63 -7.63
CA ALA A 87 9.03 1.56 -8.23
C ALA A 87 7.92 1.96 -7.26
N ALA A 88 7.76 3.26 -7.06
CA ALA A 88 6.64 3.84 -6.32
C ALA A 88 5.91 4.83 -7.24
N ARG A 89 4.60 4.70 -7.37
CA ARG A 89 3.78 5.61 -8.18
C ARG A 89 3.44 6.88 -7.41
N ARG A 90 3.37 8.00 -8.09
CA ARG A 90 2.83 9.25 -7.54
C ARG A 90 1.47 9.01 -6.89
N GLY A 91 1.20 9.69 -5.78
CA GLY A 91 -0.02 9.49 -4.99
C GLY A 91 0.04 8.35 -3.98
N CYS A 92 1.17 7.65 -3.84
CA CYS A 92 1.43 6.81 -2.67
C CYS A 92 2.21 7.59 -1.60
N TYR A 93 1.98 7.28 -0.34
CA TYR A 93 2.76 7.80 0.78
C TYR A 93 3.79 6.78 1.25
N ILE A 94 5.02 7.24 1.38
CA ILE A 94 6.14 6.47 1.93
C ILE A 94 6.74 7.29 3.06
N ALA A 95 6.59 6.81 4.29
CA ALA A 95 7.03 7.52 5.50
C ALA A 95 8.56 7.47 5.68
N PRO A 96 9.13 8.37 6.50
CA PRO A 96 10.53 8.31 6.88
C PRO A 96 10.91 6.96 7.54
N GLY A 97 12.15 6.52 7.29
CA GLY A 97 12.63 5.23 7.79
C GLY A 97 12.18 4.00 7.00
N VAL A 98 11.37 4.18 5.97
CA VAL A 98 10.97 3.09 5.07
C VAL A 98 12.12 2.70 4.16
N VAL A 99 12.28 1.40 3.95
CA VAL A 99 13.17 0.82 2.95
C VAL A 99 12.34 0.14 1.88
N LEU A 100 12.48 0.59 0.64
CA LEU A 100 11.97 -0.10 -0.54
C LEU A 100 13.14 -0.86 -1.17
N MET A 101 13.18 -2.16 -1.00
CA MET A 101 13.99 -3.04 -1.84
C MET A 101 13.39 -3.03 -3.26
N PRO A 102 13.99 -3.68 -4.28
CA PRO A 102 13.36 -3.81 -5.59
C PRO A 102 11.92 -4.34 -5.46
N SER A 103 10.96 -3.46 -5.45
CA SER A 103 9.56 -3.70 -5.07
C SER A 103 8.64 -2.72 -5.78
N TYR A 104 7.34 -2.88 -5.62
CA TYR A 104 6.35 -2.01 -6.25
C TYR A 104 5.33 -1.47 -5.23
N VAL A 105 5.16 -0.15 -5.20
CA VAL A 105 4.12 0.51 -4.39
C VAL A 105 3.19 1.31 -5.30
N ASN A 106 1.92 0.93 -5.30
CA ASN A 106 0.93 1.51 -6.20
C ASN A 106 0.29 2.77 -5.61
N ILE A 107 -0.39 3.53 -6.49
CA ILE A 107 -1.08 4.78 -6.17
C ILE A 107 -2.12 4.59 -5.06
N GLY A 108 -2.24 5.56 -4.17
CA GLY A 108 -3.16 5.52 -3.03
C GLY A 108 -2.69 4.66 -1.85
N ALA A 109 -1.62 3.89 -2.01
CA ALA A 109 -1.05 3.11 -0.92
C ALA A 109 -0.41 4.01 0.13
N TYR A 110 -0.45 3.56 1.38
CA TYR A 110 0.18 4.21 2.52
C TYR A 110 1.14 3.22 3.19
N VAL A 111 2.41 3.58 3.27
CA VAL A 111 3.45 2.77 3.93
C VAL A 111 4.06 3.59 5.05
N ASP A 112 3.80 3.17 6.28
CA ASP A 112 4.20 3.91 7.48
C ASP A 112 5.66 3.63 7.89
N SER A 113 6.15 4.43 8.82
CA SER A 113 7.55 4.54 9.22
C SER A 113 8.18 3.23 9.70
N GLY A 114 9.46 3.06 9.40
CA GLY A 114 10.25 1.89 9.80
C GLY A 114 9.89 0.58 9.08
N THR A 115 8.98 0.63 8.11
CA THR A 115 8.55 -0.54 7.34
C THR A 115 9.56 -0.89 6.25
N MET A 116 9.75 -2.17 6.03
CA MET A 116 10.50 -2.70 4.89
C MET A 116 9.57 -3.38 3.90
N VAL A 117 9.61 -2.93 2.65
CA VAL A 117 9.01 -3.60 1.49
C VAL A 117 10.13 -4.33 0.77
N ASP A 118 10.23 -5.63 1.02
CA ASP A 118 11.38 -6.43 0.59
C ASP A 118 11.30 -6.82 -0.89
N THR A 119 12.31 -7.52 -1.36
CA THR A 119 12.56 -7.79 -2.79
C THR A 119 11.38 -8.48 -3.46
N TRP A 120 10.91 -7.87 -4.56
CA TRP A 120 9.75 -8.28 -5.35
C TRP A 120 8.42 -8.33 -4.61
N ALA A 121 8.34 -7.71 -3.43
CA ALA A 121 7.05 -7.48 -2.79
C ALA A 121 6.25 -6.38 -3.51
N THR A 122 4.93 -6.46 -3.44
CA THR A 122 4.02 -5.48 -4.01
C THR A 122 3.06 -4.95 -2.95
N VAL A 123 2.86 -3.64 -2.95
CA VAL A 123 1.81 -2.97 -2.18
C VAL A 123 0.79 -2.42 -3.18
N GLY A 124 -0.36 -3.07 -3.23
CA GLY A 124 -1.42 -2.76 -4.18
C GLY A 124 -2.09 -1.40 -3.95
N SER A 125 -2.87 -0.97 -4.91
CA SER A 125 -3.56 0.33 -4.85
C SER A 125 -4.36 0.50 -3.57
N CYS A 126 -4.18 1.61 -2.90
CA CYS A 126 -4.91 1.98 -1.69
C CYS A 126 -4.63 1.12 -0.45
N ALA A 127 -3.76 0.11 -0.52
CA ALA A 127 -3.40 -0.72 0.63
C ALA A 127 -2.77 0.13 1.74
N GLN A 128 -3.02 -0.24 2.99
CA GLN A 128 -2.56 0.49 4.17
C GLN A 128 -1.60 -0.38 4.95
N ILE A 129 -0.34 0.02 5.01
CA ILE A 129 0.71 -0.68 5.75
C ILE A 129 1.13 0.17 6.95
N GLY A 130 1.05 -0.41 8.13
CA GLY A 130 1.39 0.23 9.39
C GLY A 130 2.90 0.40 9.61
N ARG A 131 3.25 0.83 10.82
CA ARG A 131 4.65 1.06 11.24
C ARG A 131 5.38 -0.24 11.53
N ASN A 132 6.68 -0.23 11.26
CA ASN A 132 7.58 -1.34 11.59
C ASN A 132 7.07 -2.70 11.06
N VAL A 133 6.46 -2.70 9.88
CA VAL A 133 6.01 -3.90 9.19
C VAL A 133 7.15 -4.45 8.33
N HIS A 134 7.28 -5.76 8.28
CA HIS A 134 8.13 -6.42 7.30
C HIS A 134 7.28 -7.18 6.29
N LEU A 135 7.27 -6.70 5.05
CA LEU A 135 6.75 -7.45 3.90
C LEU A 135 7.91 -8.19 3.28
N SER A 136 8.01 -9.50 3.55
CA SER A 136 9.14 -10.33 3.10
C SER A 136 9.15 -10.50 1.56
N GLY A 137 10.20 -11.10 1.03
CA GLY A 137 10.40 -11.24 -0.41
C GLY A 137 9.23 -11.88 -1.14
N GLY A 138 8.78 -11.19 -2.19
CA GLY A 138 7.68 -11.65 -3.04
C GLY A 138 6.29 -11.67 -2.39
N VAL A 139 6.11 -10.94 -1.28
CA VAL A 139 4.77 -10.76 -0.67
C VAL A 139 3.89 -9.93 -1.59
N GLY A 140 2.64 -10.36 -1.78
CA GLY A 140 1.61 -9.60 -2.47
C GLY A 140 0.57 -9.04 -1.50
N ILE A 141 0.49 -7.70 -1.41
CA ILE A 141 -0.62 -7.03 -0.74
C ILE A 141 -1.56 -6.51 -1.82
N GLY A 142 -2.76 -7.09 -1.87
CA GLY A 142 -3.73 -6.79 -2.91
C GLY A 142 -4.25 -5.37 -2.87
N GLY A 143 -4.46 -4.81 -4.05
CA GLY A 143 -5.08 -3.50 -4.21
C GLY A 143 -6.59 -3.60 -4.24
N VAL A 144 -7.27 -2.64 -3.60
CA VAL A 144 -8.73 -2.49 -3.64
C VAL A 144 -9.06 -1.04 -4.00
N LEU A 145 -8.91 -0.71 -5.28
CA LEU A 145 -9.29 0.61 -5.79
C LEU A 145 -10.80 0.68 -6.08
N GLU A 146 -11.35 -0.38 -6.63
CA GLU A 146 -12.77 -0.55 -6.90
C GLU A 146 -13.30 -1.81 -6.20
N PRO A 147 -14.53 -1.78 -5.71
CA PRO A 147 -15.45 -0.64 -5.64
C PRO A 147 -15.01 0.41 -4.60
N LEU A 148 -15.44 1.67 -4.78
CA LEU A 148 -14.97 2.83 -4.01
C LEU A 148 -15.18 2.68 -2.50
N GLN A 149 -16.30 2.11 -2.08
CA GLN A 149 -16.67 1.92 -0.67
C GLN A 149 -15.98 0.74 0.00
N ALA A 150 -15.38 -0.17 -0.78
CA ALA A 150 -14.74 -1.36 -0.20
C ALA A 150 -13.50 -0.97 0.61
N SER A 151 -13.33 -1.63 1.76
CA SER A 151 -12.13 -1.47 2.58
C SER A 151 -10.89 -1.91 1.79
N PRO A 152 -9.80 -1.15 1.83
CA PRO A 152 -8.53 -1.62 1.31
C PRO A 152 -7.95 -2.74 2.16
N THR A 153 -6.97 -3.46 1.63
CA THR A 153 -6.18 -4.40 2.41
C THR A 153 -5.34 -3.63 3.43
N ILE A 154 -5.34 -4.11 4.68
CA ILE A 154 -4.71 -3.42 5.80
C ILE A 154 -3.79 -4.38 6.54
N ILE A 155 -2.53 -3.99 6.68
CA ILE A 155 -1.55 -4.63 7.56
C ILE A 155 -1.26 -3.63 8.68
N ALA A 156 -1.67 -3.95 9.90
CA ALA A 156 -1.47 -3.06 11.04
C ALA A 156 -0.01 -3.09 11.52
N ASP A 157 0.30 -2.22 12.50
CA ASP A 157 1.66 -2.01 13.00
C ASP A 157 2.35 -3.30 13.48
N HIS A 158 3.67 -3.37 13.32
CA HIS A 158 4.53 -4.43 13.84
C HIS A 158 4.22 -5.84 13.33
N CYS A 159 3.60 -5.97 12.17
CA CYS A 159 3.36 -7.26 11.53
C CYS A 159 4.56 -7.73 10.72
N CYS A 160 4.71 -9.05 10.63
CA CYS A 160 5.63 -9.70 9.72
C CYS A 160 4.83 -10.58 8.75
N ILE A 161 4.95 -10.31 7.45
CA ILE A 161 4.31 -11.10 6.41
C ILE A 161 5.36 -11.95 5.72
N GLY A 162 5.25 -13.26 5.89
CA GLY A 162 6.22 -14.24 5.39
C GLY A 162 6.30 -14.28 3.87
N ALA A 163 7.47 -14.64 3.36
CA ALA A 163 7.78 -14.65 1.92
C ALA A 163 6.74 -15.39 1.09
N ARG A 164 6.41 -14.83 -0.09
CA ARG A 164 5.45 -15.40 -1.05
C ARG A 164 4.02 -15.56 -0.51
N SER A 165 3.67 -14.86 0.56
CA SER A 165 2.28 -14.80 1.04
C SER A 165 1.49 -13.73 0.29
N GLU A 166 0.18 -13.96 0.17
CA GLU A 166 -0.74 -13.01 -0.43
C GLU A 166 -1.79 -12.60 0.61
N VAL A 167 -1.99 -11.31 0.81
CA VAL A 167 -3.07 -10.75 1.63
C VAL A 167 -3.86 -9.80 0.75
N VAL A 168 -5.06 -10.18 0.39
CA VAL A 168 -5.83 -9.53 -0.68
C VAL A 168 -7.28 -9.24 -0.27
N GLU A 169 -8.05 -8.64 -1.18
CA GLU A 169 -9.51 -8.45 -1.05
C GLU A 169 -9.94 -7.67 0.19
N GLY A 170 -9.12 -6.76 0.70
CA GLY A 170 -9.47 -5.96 1.86
C GLY A 170 -9.38 -6.70 3.20
N VAL A 171 -8.65 -7.81 3.26
CA VAL A 171 -8.34 -8.49 4.52
C VAL A 171 -7.58 -7.55 5.45
N VAL A 172 -7.92 -7.59 6.73
CA VAL A 172 -7.28 -6.82 7.79
C VAL A 172 -6.42 -7.74 8.65
N VAL A 173 -5.12 -7.49 8.70
CA VAL A 173 -4.19 -8.17 9.62
C VAL A 173 -3.94 -7.27 10.83
N GLY A 174 -4.35 -7.73 12.00
CA GLY A 174 -4.18 -7.02 13.28
C GLY A 174 -2.72 -6.90 13.69
N HIS A 175 -2.42 -5.84 14.45
CA HIS A 175 -1.05 -5.50 14.84
C HIS A 175 -0.31 -6.64 15.56
N HIS A 176 1.03 -6.65 15.46
CA HIS A 176 1.92 -7.66 16.05
C HIS A 176 1.63 -9.10 15.59
N SER A 177 1.00 -9.27 14.44
CA SER A 177 0.75 -10.60 13.87
C SER A 177 1.87 -11.05 12.94
N VAL A 178 2.06 -12.34 12.88
CA VAL A 178 2.99 -13.00 11.96
C VAL A 178 2.20 -13.89 11.02
N ILE A 179 2.33 -13.65 9.73
CA ILE A 179 1.82 -14.52 8.68
C ILE A 179 2.99 -15.36 8.19
N GLY A 180 2.88 -16.68 8.28
CA GLY A 180 3.90 -17.60 7.79
C GLY A 180 4.13 -17.48 6.28
N MET A 181 5.23 -18.00 5.79
CA MET A 181 5.51 -17.99 4.36
C MET A 181 4.47 -18.81 3.58
N GLY A 182 4.13 -18.35 2.38
CA GLY A 182 3.22 -19.08 1.48
C GLY A 182 1.76 -19.15 1.96
N VAL A 183 1.33 -18.24 2.81
CA VAL A 183 -0.07 -18.15 3.28
C VAL A 183 -0.87 -17.23 2.37
N PHE A 184 -2.06 -17.67 1.95
CA PHE A 184 -2.94 -16.92 1.06
C PHE A 184 -4.23 -16.54 1.81
N LEU A 185 -4.47 -15.23 1.99
CA LEU A 185 -5.61 -14.68 2.72
C LEU A 185 -6.45 -13.78 1.81
N GLY A 186 -7.62 -14.25 1.45
CA GLY A 186 -8.70 -13.48 0.83
C GLY A 186 -9.94 -13.45 1.72
N GLN A 187 -11.00 -12.77 1.29
CA GLN A 187 -12.23 -12.63 2.07
C GLN A 187 -12.94 -13.98 2.32
N SER A 188 -12.76 -14.96 1.46
CA SER A 188 -13.36 -16.30 1.59
C SER A 188 -12.43 -17.32 2.26
N THR A 189 -11.20 -16.93 2.61
CA THR A 189 -10.25 -17.83 3.26
C THR A 189 -10.68 -18.09 4.70
N ARG A 190 -10.82 -19.37 5.06
CA ARG A 190 -11.10 -19.77 6.44
C ARG A 190 -9.90 -19.53 7.33
N ILE A 191 -10.10 -18.82 8.42
CA ILE A 191 -9.11 -18.63 9.47
C ILE A 191 -9.61 -19.40 10.70
N TYR A 192 -8.96 -20.53 10.99
CA TYR A 192 -9.31 -21.39 12.11
C TYR A 192 -8.48 -21.06 13.35
N ASN A 193 -9.13 -20.65 14.42
CA ASN A 193 -8.48 -20.42 15.70
C ASN A 193 -8.31 -21.76 16.44
N ARG A 194 -7.07 -22.22 16.53
CA ARG A 194 -6.75 -23.53 17.14
C ARG A 194 -7.03 -23.58 18.65
N ALA A 195 -7.03 -22.43 19.34
CA ALA A 195 -7.29 -22.37 20.78
C ALA A 195 -8.78 -22.40 21.11
N THR A 196 -9.62 -21.74 20.29
CA THR A 196 -11.08 -21.62 20.55
C THR A 196 -11.93 -22.55 19.68
N GLY A 197 -11.39 -23.05 18.56
CA GLY A 197 -12.14 -23.80 17.55
C GLY A 197 -13.01 -22.95 16.63
N GLU A 198 -12.93 -21.62 16.76
CA GLU A 198 -13.72 -20.69 15.96
C GLU A 198 -13.17 -20.52 14.55
N ILE A 199 -14.07 -20.29 13.60
CA ILE A 199 -13.73 -19.95 12.22
C ILE A 199 -14.12 -18.50 11.97
N SER A 200 -13.19 -17.74 11.41
CA SER A 200 -13.40 -16.34 11.00
C SER A 200 -12.96 -16.12 9.57
N TYR A 201 -13.33 -14.97 9.01
CA TYR A 201 -13.04 -14.59 7.64
C TYR A 201 -12.64 -13.11 7.56
N GLY A 202 -11.81 -12.77 6.60
CA GLY A 202 -11.46 -11.38 6.25
C GLY A 202 -10.68 -10.61 7.30
N ARG A 203 -10.42 -11.19 8.47
CA ARG A 203 -9.68 -10.53 9.55
C ARG A 203 -8.84 -11.49 10.37
N VAL A 204 -7.56 -11.16 10.52
CA VAL A 204 -6.64 -11.80 11.46
C VAL A 204 -6.61 -10.96 12.74
N PRO A 205 -6.92 -11.52 13.91
CA PRO A 205 -6.84 -10.80 15.19
C PRO A 205 -5.39 -10.36 15.49
N PRO A 206 -5.19 -9.29 16.30
CA PRO A 206 -3.85 -8.91 16.77
C PRO A 206 -3.13 -10.06 17.48
N TYR A 207 -1.79 -10.03 17.43
CA TYR A 207 -0.91 -11.03 18.07
C TYR A 207 -1.11 -12.46 17.59
N SER A 208 -1.63 -12.65 16.39
CA SER A 208 -1.83 -13.97 15.80
C SER A 208 -0.58 -14.47 15.08
N VAL A 209 -0.37 -15.79 15.11
CA VAL A 209 0.54 -16.49 14.20
C VAL A 209 -0.30 -17.35 13.27
N VAL A 210 -0.26 -17.03 11.98
CA VAL A 210 -1.05 -17.72 10.95
C VAL A 210 -0.12 -18.58 10.10
N VAL A 211 -0.49 -19.82 9.91
CA VAL A 211 0.21 -20.78 9.05
C VAL A 211 -0.79 -21.44 8.09
N SER A 212 -0.27 -21.98 6.98
CA SER A 212 -1.06 -22.74 6.00
C SER A 212 -1.53 -24.10 6.55
#